data_70f9908f024b7b7276ef495aca7fa515
#
_entry.id   70f9908f024b7b7276ef495aca7fa515
#
_cell.length_a   1.000
_cell.length_b   1.000
_cell.length_c   1.000
_cell.angle_alpha   90.00
_cell.angle_beta   90.00
_cell.angle_gamma   90.00
#
_symmetry.space_group_name_H-M   'P 1'
#
loop_
_entity.id
_entity.type
_entity.pdbx_description
1 polymer ?
#
loop_
_entity_poly.entity_id
_entity_poly.type
_entity_poly.pdbx_seq_one_letter_code
_entity_poly.pdbx_strand_id
1 'polypeptide(L)'
;GSNLPPGSFITGAFNGLSTSPSNLIQAYHDPNPKRAYVMQYTLNVQRQLAPSLAVMLGVVGSQAVHDPFRSEDSDMVTPTLTPAGYLWPNPIASGTKVNTNAGLIRSIWYSGRSHFNALEAQVTKTMSHGLQFQGSYTWGKGADDGSAPLVGDTFANSQPGLFWFDNRLNRGVSDFDVPQTLEINAVWDAPSPHFGPGVVRWALGGWQVNGIFTATSGIPFTPVMGGDPLGQNNEVPFDVPNLLSGPGCGSVVNAGNVNNYIKTQCFAPPTAPSMAYWSANCDKTTPVFGASGTTEPFPYCLNLRGNVGRNSVYGPPQRDFDFSLVKNNYIKRISESFNVQFRAEFFNIFNLAEFQPPNDNNALFDQTASPIGGAGQIDLTSESQREIQFALKVIW
;
A
#
# COMPACT_ATOMS: atom_id res chain seq x y z
N GLY A 1 11.65 22.97 24.22
CA GLY A 1 12.88 23.58 23.71
C GLY A 1 13.85 23.81 24.85
N SER A 2 14.97 23.11 24.86
CA SER A 2 16.04 23.37 25.82
C SER A 2 16.70 24.69 25.50
N ASN A 3 16.73 25.63 26.44
CA ASN A 3 17.51 26.86 26.36
C ASN A 3 19.01 26.52 26.47
N LEU A 4 19.60 26.14 25.35
CA LEU A 4 21.04 25.97 25.25
C LEU A 4 21.69 27.37 25.10
N PRO A 5 22.75 27.69 25.86
CA PRO A 5 23.46 28.94 25.72
C PRO A 5 24.03 29.10 24.29
N PRO A 6 24.05 30.32 23.73
CA PRO A 6 24.67 30.57 22.43
C PRO A 6 26.13 30.09 22.42
N GLY A 7 26.51 29.32 21.40
CA GLY A 7 27.86 28.77 21.24
C GLY A 7 28.10 27.40 21.87
N SER A 8 27.15 26.87 22.62
CA SER A 8 27.30 25.51 23.24
C SER A 8 26.62 24.41 22.41
N PHE A 9 26.28 24.70 21.15
CA PHE A 9 25.51 23.78 20.30
C PHE A 9 26.19 22.39 20.16
N ILE A 10 27.49 22.33 19.99
CA ILE A 10 28.19 21.06 19.83
C ILE A 10 28.42 20.34 21.18
N THR A 11 28.82 21.06 22.19
CA THR A 11 29.12 20.48 23.51
C THR A 11 27.89 20.34 24.41
N GLY A 12 26.92 21.25 24.28
CA GLY A 12 25.70 21.23 25.07
C GLY A 12 24.56 20.41 24.48
N ALA A 13 24.55 20.19 23.14
CA ALA A 13 23.53 19.41 22.47
C ALA A 13 23.50 17.93 22.91
N PHE A 14 24.64 17.44 23.38
CA PHE A 14 24.79 16.07 23.87
C PHE A 14 24.68 15.93 25.39
N ASN A 15 24.57 17.05 26.11
CA ASN A 15 24.34 17.03 27.56
C ASN A 15 22.90 16.57 27.82
N GLY A 16 22.76 15.39 28.40
CA GLY A 16 21.46 14.76 28.71
C GLY A 16 21.01 13.72 27.68
N LEU A 17 21.79 13.51 26.63
CA LEU A 17 21.65 12.29 25.84
C LEU A 17 22.28 11.12 26.63
N SER A 18 21.68 9.95 26.49
CA SER A 18 22.27 8.73 27.06
C SER A 18 23.69 8.59 26.54
N THR A 19 24.65 8.46 27.45
CA THR A 19 26.05 8.20 27.12
C THR A 19 26.29 6.74 26.72
N SER A 20 25.25 5.91 26.73
CA SER A 20 25.34 4.56 26.21
C SER A 20 25.42 4.62 24.66
N PRO A 21 26.52 4.19 24.06
CA PRO A 21 26.65 4.21 22.60
C PRO A 21 25.55 3.45 21.86
N SER A 22 25.03 2.41 22.51
CA SER A 22 23.94 1.57 21.98
C SER A 22 22.61 2.32 21.77
N ASN A 23 22.45 3.50 22.35
CA ASN A 23 21.23 4.32 22.22
C ASN A 23 21.37 5.47 21.20
N LEU A 24 22.54 5.63 20.60
CA LEU A 24 22.78 6.69 19.62
C LEU A 24 22.40 6.22 18.23
N ILE A 25 21.33 6.79 17.70
CA ILE A 25 20.96 6.62 16.29
C ILE A 25 21.93 7.45 15.45
N GLN A 26 22.60 6.81 14.53
CA GLN A 26 23.51 7.45 13.58
C GLN A 26 22.88 7.46 12.18
N ALA A 27 23.27 8.43 11.36
CA ALA A 27 22.87 8.51 9.97
C ALA A 27 24.10 8.33 9.08
N TYR A 28 23.94 7.48 8.06
CA TYR A 28 24.94 7.29 7.02
C TYR A 28 24.33 7.62 5.67
N HIS A 29 25.03 8.41 4.89
CA HIS A 29 24.71 8.64 3.49
C HIS A 29 25.85 8.09 2.63
N ASP A 30 25.51 7.45 1.54
CA ASP A 30 26.49 7.00 0.54
C ASP A 30 27.37 8.20 0.13
N PRO A 31 28.67 8.17 0.38
CA PRO A 31 29.57 9.30 0.07
C PRO A 31 29.77 9.50 -1.44
N ASN A 32 29.41 8.50 -2.26
CA ASN A 32 29.47 8.57 -3.71
C ASN A 32 28.12 8.27 -4.35
N PRO A 33 27.10 9.10 -4.09
CA PRO A 33 25.75 8.84 -4.57
C PRO A 33 25.72 8.84 -6.09
N LYS A 34 25.19 7.79 -6.67
CA LYS A 34 24.93 7.76 -8.10
C LYS A 34 23.74 8.67 -8.41
N ARG A 35 23.80 9.34 -9.55
CA ARG A 35 22.67 10.19 -9.96
C ARG A 35 21.44 9.31 -10.23
N ALA A 36 20.36 9.59 -9.50
CA ALA A 36 19.07 9.03 -9.78
C ALA A 36 18.47 9.62 -11.08
N TYR A 37 17.84 8.80 -11.88
CA TYR A 37 17.11 9.24 -13.06
C TYR A 37 15.93 8.32 -13.35
N VAL A 38 14.91 8.90 -13.98
CA VAL A 38 13.69 8.21 -14.39
C VAL A 38 13.58 8.31 -15.92
N MET A 39 13.37 7.18 -16.57
CA MET A 39 12.99 7.09 -17.96
C MET A 39 11.49 6.86 -18.03
N GLN A 40 10.78 7.68 -18.80
CA GLN A 40 9.35 7.52 -19.05
C GLN A 40 9.09 7.32 -20.53
N TYR A 41 8.12 6.49 -20.86
CA TYR A 41 7.69 6.26 -22.23
C TYR A 41 6.19 6.09 -22.28
N THR A 42 5.62 6.58 -23.37
CA THR A 42 4.18 6.47 -23.65
C THR A 42 3.96 6.32 -25.14
N LEU A 43 2.98 5.50 -25.50
CA LEU A 43 2.46 5.38 -26.86
C LEU A 43 0.95 5.35 -26.79
N ASN A 44 0.29 6.35 -27.36
CA ASN A 44 -1.16 6.46 -27.35
C ASN A 44 -1.70 6.49 -28.78
N VAL A 45 -2.81 5.77 -28.99
CA VAL A 45 -3.61 5.84 -30.21
C VAL A 45 -4.99 6.33 -29.85
N GLN A 46 -5.36 7.47 -30.39
CA GLN A 46 -6.68 8.08 -30.18
C GLN A 46 -7.44 8.14 -31.50
N ARG A 47 -8.74 7.79 -31.45
CA ARG A 47 -9.63 7.87 -32.59
C ARG A 47 -10.98 8.46 -32.20
N GLN A 48 -11.42 9.41 -32.98
CA GLN A 48 -12.79 9.90 -32.91
C GLN A 48 -13.70 8.96 -33.68
N LEU A 49 -14.66 8.34 -32.99
CA LEU A 49 -15.62 7.38 -33.56
C LEU A 49 -16.89 8.07 -34.07
N ALA A 50 -17.25 9.21 -33.45
CA ALA A 50 -18.38 10.06 -33.80
C ALA A 50 -18.03 11.53 -33.40
N PRO A 51 -18.78 12.53 -33.88
CA PRO A 51 -18.51 13.95 -33.56
C PRO A 51 -18.37 14.25 -32.06
N SER A 52 -19.04 13.48 -31.20
CA SER A 52 -19.01 13.65 -29.74
C SER A 52 -18.36 12.47 -29.01
N LEU A 53 -17.79 11.48 -29.69
CA LEU A 53 -17.27 10.26 -29.07
C LEU A 53 -15.84 10.00 -29.55
N ALA A 54 -14.91 9.95 -28.60
CA ALA A 54 -13.52 9.57 -28.82
C ALA A 54 -13.11 8.39 -27.94
N VAL A 55 -12.23 7.57 -28.45
CA VAL A 55 -11.60 6.48 -27.70
C VAL A 55 -10.08 6.60 -27.79
N MET A 56 -9.40 6.21 -26.71
CA MET A 56 -7.94 6.14 -26.63
C MET A 56 -7.52 4.78 -26.08
N LEU A 57 -6.48 4.22 -26.66
CA LEU A 57 -5.73 3.11 -26.10
C LEU A 57 -4.26 3.51 -26.03
N GLY A 58 -3.63 3.24 -24.90
CA GLY A 58 -2.25 3.61 -24.68
C GLY A 58 -1.49 2.60 -23.86
N VAL A 59 -0.18 2.64 -24.00
CA VAL A 59 0.75 2.01 -23.07
C VAL A 59 1.61 3.09 -22.47
N VAL A 60 1.82 3.02 -21.16
CA VAL A 60 2.66 3.94 -20.42
C VAL A 60 3.61 3.13 -19.53
N GLY A 61 4.81 3.64 -19.36
CA GLY A 61 5.74 3.02 -18.44
C GLY A 61 6.79 3.99 -17.95
N SER A 62 7.39 3.60 -16.85
CA SER A 62 8.53 4.30 -16.26
C SER A 62 9.53 3.30 -15.70
N GLN A 63 10.79 3.68 -15.72
CA GLN A 63 11.88 2.95 -15.09
C GLN A 63 12.78 3.93 -14.37
N ALA A 64 12.95 3.76 -13.08
CA ALA A 64 13.91 4.51 -12.30
C ALA A 64 15.13 3.67 -11.95
N VAL A 65 16.26 4.33 -11.88
CA VAL A 65 17.57 3.71 -11.58
C VAL A 65 18.33 4.60 -10.63
N HIS A 66 19.01 3.97 -9.68
CA HIS A 66 19.70 4.64 -8.59
C HIS A 66 18.77 5.45 -7.67
N ASP A 67 17.53 4.98 -7.51
CA ASP A 67 16.63 5.55 -6.52
C ASP A 67 17.25 5.43 -5.12
N PRO A 68 17.03 6.44 -4.26
CA PRO A 68 17.41 6.31 -2.88
C PRO A 68 16.58 5.20 -2.23
N PHE A 69 17.20 4.38 -1.41
CA PHE A 69 16.50 3.50 -0.49
C PHE A 69 17.11 3.59 0.90
N ARG A 70 16.29 3.36 1.90
CA ARG A 70 16.66 3.47 3.30
C ARG A 70 16.80 2.09 3.94
N SER A 71 17.88 1.87 4.68
CA SER A 71 17.97 0.80 5.65
C SER A 71 17.83 1.39 7.05
N GLU A 72 17.01 0.77 7.89
CA GLU A 72 16.85 1.21 9.28
C GLU A 72 18.11 0.92 10.09
N ASP A 73 18.78 -0.19 9.83
CA ASP A 73 20.02 -0.50 10.47
C ASP A 73 21.02 -1.15 9.52
N SER A 74 22.04 -0.42 9.12
CA SER A 74 23.15 -0.97 8.36
C SER A 74 24.30 -1.49 9.22
N ASP A 75 24.13 -1.49 10.55
CA ASP A 75 25.06 -2.08 11.51
C ASP A 75 24.71 -3.54 11.86
N MET A 76 23.69 -4.09 11.23
CA MET A 76 23.31 -5.48 11.43
C MET A 76 24.37 -6.46 10.87
N VAL A 77 24.52 -7.58 11.55
CA VAL A 77 25.32 -8.69 11.01
C VAL A 77 24.63 -9.26 9.79
N THR A 78 25.38 -9.39 8.70
CA THR A 78 24.84 -9.94 7.45
C THR A 78 24.68 -11.45 7.53
N PRO A 79 23.61 -12.01 6.95
CA PRO A 79 23.40 -13.44 6.92
C PRO A 79 24.31 -14.14 5.92
N THR A 80 24.45 -15.44 6.07
CA THR A 80 25.06 -16.33 5.09
C THR A 80 23.98 -16.90 4.17
N LEU A 81 24.18 -16.82 2.86
CA LEU A 81 23.29 -17.48 1.90
C LEU A 81 23.60 -18.98 1.87
N THR A 82 22.60 -19.79 2.27
CA THR A 82 22.66 -21.24 2.26
C THR A 82 21.69 -21.82 1.22
N PRO A 83 21.73 -23.12 0.90
CA PRO A 83 20.71 -23.74 0.09
C PRO A 83 19.29 -23.65 0.67
N ALA A 84 19.15 -23.47 1.98
CA ALA A 84 17.87 -23.29 2.67
C ALA A 84 17.39 -21.83 2.69
N GLY A 85 18.22 -20.88 2.27
CA GLY A 85 17.93 -19.45 2.31
C GLY A 85 18.98 -18.66 3.10
N TYR A 86 18.63 -17.40 3.40
CA TYR A 86 19.49 -16.53 4.21
C TYR A 86 19.42 -16.92 5.68
N LEU A 87 20.57 -17.26 6.24
CA LEU A 87 20.73 -17.73 7.61
C LEU A 87 21.54 -16.71 8.41
N TRP A 88 20.92 -16.17 9.46
CA TRP A 88 21.59 -15.27 10.41
C TRP A 88 22.41 -16.06 11.43
N PRO A 89 23.42 -15.41 12.04
CA PRO A 89 24.21 -16.05 13.11
C PRO A 89 23.33 -16.47 14.29
N ASN A 90 23.78 -17.49 15.00
CA ASN A 90 23.15 -18.02 16.21
C ASN A 90 24.09 -17.77 17.42
N PRO A 91 23.62 -17.26 18.58
CA PRO A 91 22.22 -16.94 18.93
C PRO A 91 21.74 -15.60 18.35
N ILE A 92 20.45 -15.52 18.05
CA ILE A 92 19.81 -14.36 17.42
C ILE A 92 19.72 -13.17 18.41
N ALA A 93 19.39 -13.43 19.66
CA ALA A 93 18.98 -12.39 20.62
C ALA A 93 20.13 -11.60 21.27
N SER A 94 21.39 -11.90 20.99
CA SER A 94 22.51 -11.26 21.67
C SER A 94 23.23 -10.19 20.85
N GLY A 95 22.44 -9.32 20.23
CA GLY A 95 22.99 -8.14 19.57
C GLY A 95 23.84 -8.50 18.37
N THR A 96 23.18 -8.72 17.28
CA THR A 96 23.75 -8.99 15.95
C THR A 96 24.32 -7.73 15.30
N LYS A 97 24.87 -6.81 16.09
CA LYS A 97 25.50 -5.61 15.58
C LYS A 97 26.98 -5.86 15.29
N VAL A 98 27.42 -5.33 14.15
CA VAL A 98 28.86 -5.35 13.76
C VAL A 98 29.65 -4.45 14.72
N ASN A 99 29.10 -3.27 15.02
CA ASN A 99 29.69 -2.33 15.96
C ASN A 99 28.83 -2.22 17.23
N THR A 100 29.20 -2.92 18.27
CA THR A 100 28.50 -2.89 19.56
C THR A 100 28.55 -1.54 20.27
N ASN A 101 29.35 -0.59 19.79
CA ASN A 101 29.43 0.77 20.32
C ASN A 101 28.54 1.75 19.53
N ALA A 102 27.74 1.29 18.58
CA ALA A 102 26.74 2.06 17.88
C ALA A 102 25.32 1.58 18.22
N GLY A 103 24.39 2.50 18.17
CA GLY A 103 22.96 2.18 18.13
C GLY A 103 22.53 1.77 16.71
N LEU A 104 21.35 2.23 16.27
CA LEU A 104 20.92 2.05 14.88
C LEU A 104 21.77 2.94 13.96
N ILE A 105 22.23 2.39 12.84
CA ILE A 105 22.86 3.17 11.78
C ILE A 105 21.88 3.23 10.60
N ARG A 106 21.04 4.25 10.60
CA ARG A 106 20.10 4.51 9.49
C ARG A 106 20.87 4.98 8.28
N SER A 107 20.75 4.30 7.17
CA SER A 107 21.53 4.60 5.98
C SER A 107 20.65 4.84 4.75
N ILE A 108 21.13 5.75 3.88
CA ILE A 108 20.53 6.00 2.57
C ILE A 108 21.51 5.60 1.50
N TRP A 109 21.07 4.73 0.60
CA TRP A 109 21.83 4.17 -0.51
C TRP A 109 21.19 4.59 -1.83
N TYR A 110 21.98 4.79 -2.86
CA TYR A 110 21.52 5.18 -4.22
C TYR A 110 21.70 4.01 -5.19
N SER A 111 21.06 2.90 -4.89
CA SER A 111 21.12 1.67 -5.69
C SER A 111 19.74 1.06 -5.97
N GLY A 112 18.68 1.69 -5.51
CA GLY A 112 17.31 1.28 -5.74
C GLY A 112 16.92 1.35 -7.21
N ARG A 113 15.90 0.59 -7.55
CA ARG A 113 15.29 0.55 -8.89
C ARG A 113 13.79 0.44 -8.74
N SER A 114 13.08 1.08 -9.67
CA SER A 114 11.64 0.90 -9.80
C SER A 114 11.25 0.76 -11.27
N HIS A 115 10.14 0.11 -11.52
CA HIS A 115 9.53 0.07 -12.83
C HIS A 115 8.01 0.01 -12.72
N PHE A 116 7.36 0.66 -13.65
CA PHE A 116 5.92 0.64 -13.82
C PHE A 116 5.58 0.43 -15.29
N ASN A 117 4.59 -0.39 -15.58
CA ASN A 117 4.04 -0.55 -16.93
C ASN A 117 2.53 -0.68 -16.83
N ALA A 118 1.81 0.04 -17.68
CA ALA A 118 0.37 -0.04 -17.74
C ALA A 118 -0.18 0.04 -19.16
N LEU A 119 -1.33 -0.60 -19.33
CA LEU A 119 -2.25 -0.39 -20.46
C LEU A 119 -3.34 0.56 -19.99
N GLU A 120 -3.63 1.58 -20.78
CA GLU A 120 -4.68 2.56 -20.52
C GLU A 120 -5.72 2.51 -21.63
N ALA A 121 -6.99 2.52 -21.25
CA ALA A 121 -8.11 2.67 -22.17
C ALA A 121 -9.01 3.79 -21.68
N GLN A 122 -9.41 4.69 -22.59
CA GLN A 122 -10.28 5.80 -22.28
C GLN A 122 -11.37 5.94 -23.33
N VAL A 123 -12.58 6.23 -22.86
CA VAL A 123 -13.72 6.62 -23.69
C VAL A 123 -14.21 7.98 -23.22
N THR A 124 -14.33 8.93 -24.12
CA THR A 124 -14.83 10.26 -23.79
C THR A 124 -15.98 10.61 -24.74
N LYS A 125 -17.13 10.93 -24.14
CA LYS A 125 -18.27 11.49 -24.85
C LYS A 125 -18.47 12.93 -24.39
N THR A 126 -18.29 13.88 -25.26
CA THR A 126 -18.62 15.29 -25.01
C THR A 126 -20.13 15.48 -24.99
N MET A 127 -20.60 16.54 -24.33
CA MET A 127 -22.01 16.85 -24.17
C MET A 127 -22.75 16.81 -25.50
N SER A 128 -23.64 15.87 -25.65
CA SER A 128 -24.50 15.76 -26.81
C SER A 128 -25.78 15.02 -26.43
N HIS A 129 -26.94 15.54 -26.88
CA HIS A 129 -28.27 15.02 -26.49
C HIS A 129 -28.46 14.95 -24.95
N GLY A 130 -27.90 15.91 -24.23
CA GLY A 130 -27.99 15.98 -22.78
C GLY A 130 -27.07 15.01 -22.02
N LEU A 131 -26.24 14.23 -22.68
CA LEU A 131 -25.34 13.27 -22.04
C LEU A 131 -23.88 13.56 -22.34
N GLN A 132 -23.08 13.61 -21.27
CA GLN A 132 -21.63 13.61 -21.29
C GLN A 132 -21.14 12.50 -20.37
N PHE A 133 -20.09 11.78 -20.78
CA PHE A 133 -19.42 10.85 -19.88
C PHE A 133 -17.95 10.66 -20.27
N GLN A 134 -17.17 10.24 -19.31
CA GLN A 134 -15.82 9.76 -19.48
C GLN A 134 -15.64 8.48 -18.68
N GLY A 135 -15.06 7.48 -19.30
CA GLY A 135 -14.63 6.25 -18.63
C GLY A 135 -13.15 6.04 -18.89
N SER A 136 -12.38 5.70 -17.86
CA SER A 136 -10.98 5.34 -17.96
C SER A 136 -10.72 4.01 -17.24
N TYR A 137 -9.92 3.18 -17.86
CA TYR A 137 -9.46 1.92 -17.28
C TYR A 137 -7.96 1.82 -17.42
N THR A 138 -7.29 1.56 -16.30
CA THR A 138 -5.85 1.31 -16.25
C THR A 138 -5.60 -0.09 -15.73
N TRP A 139 -4.78 -0.83 -16.45
CA TRP A 139 -4.26 -2.13 -16.02
C TRP A 139 -2.74 -2.07 -16.03
N GLY A 140 -2.14 -2.09 -14.86
CA GLY A 140 -0.71 -1.90 -14.70
C GLY A 140 -0.11 -2.68 -13.56
N LYS A 141 1.21 -2.60 -13.47
CA LYS A 141 1.97 -3.15 -12.36
C LYS A 141 3.21 -2.32 -12.10
N GLY A 142 3.40 -1.97 -10.83
CA GLY A 142 4.59 -1.34 -10.29
C GLY A 142 5.37 -2.30 -9.40
N ALA A 143 6.69 -2.26 -9.51
CA ALA A 143 7.57 -2.96 -8.60
C ALA A 143 8.85 -2.14 -8.37
N ASP A 144 9.38 -2.26 -7.18
CA ASP A 144 10.57 -1.50 -6.76
C ASP A 144 11.42 -2.28 -5.74
N ASP A 145 12.54 -1.69 -5.38
CA ASP A 145 13.42 -2.18 -4.32
C ASP A 145 13.11 -1.49 -2.98
N GLY A 146 12.10 -0.57 -2.93
CA GLY A 146 11.62 0.13 -1.74
C GLY A 146 10.79 1.34 -2.10
N SER A 147 9.55 1.38 -1.63
CA SER A 147 8.56 2.39 -2.01
C SER A 147 8.58 3.64 -1.13
N ALA A 148 9.07 3.54 0.10
CA ALA A 148 9.10 4.65 1.08
C ALA A 148 10.53 4.90 1.58
N PRO A 149 11.42 5.46 0.72
CA PRO A 149 12.84 5.57 1.04
C PRO A 149 13.16 6.67 2.05
N LEU A 150 12.27 7.65 2.24
CA LEU A 150 12.52 8.78 3.13
C LEU A 150 11.66 8.71 4.38
N VAL A 151 12.15 9.33 5.47
CA VAL A 151 11.39 9.46 6.72
C VAL A 151 10.15 10.32 6.45
N GLY A 152 8.97 9.79 6.74
CA GLY A 152 7.69 10.45 6.48
C GLY A 152 6.99 9.99 5.21
N ASP A 153 7.69 9.37 4.27
CA ASP A 153 7.08 8.70 3.12
C ASP A 153 6.62 7.31 3.54
N THR A 154 5.47 7.22 4.18
CA THR A 154 4.92 5.95 4.62
C THR A 154 3.54 5.74 4.04
N PHE A 155 3.33 4.58 3.47
CA PHE A 155 2.01 4.04 3.16
C PHE A 155 1.60 3.10 4.31
N ALA A 156 0.32 2.82 4.45
CA ALA A 156 -0.18 1.94 5.51
C ALA A 156 0.46 0.54 5.50
N ASN A 157 0.91 0.08 4.33
CA ASN A 157 1.54 -1.22 4.07
C ASN A 157 3.07 -1.15 3.96
N SER A 158 3.70 0.00 4.17
CA SER A 158 5.13 0.17 3.98
C SER A 158 5.95 -0.67 4.94
N GLN A 159 7.00 -1.26 4.41
CA GLN A 159 8.05 -1.89 5.20
C GLN A 159 9.28 -0.98 5.23
N PRO A 160 9.45 -0.17 6.27
CA PRO A 160 10.68 0.60 6.48
C PRO A 160 11.82 -0.35 6.85
N GLY A 161 13.02 -0.08 6.41
CA GLY A 161 14.18 -0.86 6.83
C GLY A 161 14.54 -2.01 5.92
N LEU A 162 14.95 -1.64 4.77
CA LEU A 162 15.34 -2.55 3.72
C LEU A 162 16.76 -3.10 3.94
N PHE A 163 16.99 -4.31 3.48
CA PHE A 163 18.30 -4.95 3.56
C PHE A 163 19.27 -4.27 2.61
N TRP A 164 20.24 -3.58 3.17
CA TRP A 164 21.21 -2.81 2.40
C TRP A 164 22.27 -3.69 1.68
N PHE A 165 22.50 -4.90 2.19
CA PHE A 165 23.52 -5.81 1.67
C PHE A 165 23.04 -6.63 0.46
N ASP A 166 21.73 -6.77 0.24
CA ASP A 166 21.19 -7.49 -0.93
C ASP A 166 19.82 -6.94 -1.34
N ASN A 167 19.79 -6.08 -2.36
CA ASN A 167 18.55 -5.49 -2.88
C ASN A 167 17.55 -6.51 -3.44
N ARG A 168 17.98 -7.75 -3.71
CA ARG A 168 17.03 -8.80 -4.16
C ARG A 168 16.03 -9.17 -3.08
N LEU A 169 16.42 -9.04 -1.81
CA LEU A 169 15.52 -9.25 -0.67
C LEU A 169 14.45 -8.18 -0.54
N ASN A 170 14.74 -6.98 -1.03
CA ASN A 170 13.84 -5.84 -0.96
C ASN A 170 12.88 -5.79 -2.15
N ARG A 171 13.26 -6.44 -3.27
CA ARG A 171 12.47 -6.39 -4.49
C ARG A 171 11.09 -6.98 -4.29
N GLY A 172 10.07 -6.20 -4.63
CA GLY A 172 8.68 -6.60 -4.54
C GLY A 172 7.77 -5.67 -5.32
N VAL A 173 6.49 -5.91 -5.19
CA VAL A 173 5.47 -5.01 -5.70
C VAL A 173 5.54 -3.70 -4.93
N SER A 174 5.35 -2.56 -5.60
CA SER A 174 5.36 -1.25 -4.95
C SER A 174 4.20 -1.12 -3.95
N ASP A 175 4.41 -0.41 -2.83
CA ASP A 175 3.40 -0.24 -1.78
C ASP A 175 2.12 0.43 -2.29
N PHE A 176 2.23 1.23 -3.34
CA PHE A 176 1.14 1.96 -4.01
C PHE A 176 0.67 1.28 -5.31
N ASP A 177 1.04 0.03 -5.54
CA ASP A 177 0.58 -0.70 -6.73
C ASP A 177 -0.91 -1.00 -6.65
N VAL A 178 -1.64 -0.51 -7.64
CA VAL A 178 -3.06 -0.79 -7.86
C VAL A 178 -3.22 -1.39 -9.25
N PRO A 179 -3.23 -2.73 -9.37
CA PRO A 179 -3.19 -3.39 -10.68
C PRO A 179 -4.29 -3.01 -11.65
N GLN A 180 -5.47 -2.69 -11.13
CA GLN A 180 -6.61 -2.30 -11.96
C GLN A 180 -7.34 -1.11 -11.34
N THR A 181 -7.60 -0.11 -12.15
CA THR A 181 -8.41 1.06 -11.78
C THR A 181 -9.41 1.34 -12.89
N LEU A 182 -10.68 1.39 -12.53
CA LEU A 182 -11.78 1.81 -13.40
C LEU A 182 -12.43 3.05 -12.81
N GLU A 183 -12.49 4.12 -13.58
CA GLU A 183 -13.21 5.34 -13.22
C GLU A 183 -14.21 5.69 -14.30
N ILE A 184 -15.45 5.99 -13.91
CA ILE A 184 -16.49 6.44 -14.82
C ILE A 184 -17.15 7.65 -14.19
N ASN A 185 -17.19 8.74 -14.92
CA ASN A 185 -17.97 9.92 -14.55
C ASN A 185 -18.99 10.24 -15.65
N ALA A 186 -20.19 10.63 -15.25
CA ALA A 186 -21.25 10.96 -16.18
C ALA A 186 -22.09 12.11 -15.68
N VAL A 187 -22.53 12.94 -16.61
CA VAL A 187 -23.47 14.03 -16.41
C VAL A 187 -24.60 13.87 -17.43
N TRP A 188 -25.81 13.86 -16.94
CA TRP A 188 -26.99 13.78 -17.78
C TRP A 188 -27.96 14.92 -17.46
N ASP A 189 -28.16 15.80 -18.43
CA ASP A 189 -29.22 16.82 -18.40
C ASP A 189 -30.53 16.20 -18.84
N ALA A 190 -31.44 16.00 -17.91
CA ALA A 190 -32.74 15.42 -18.21
C ALA A 190 -33.53 16.33 -19.14
N PRO A 191 -34.15 15.80 -20.20
CA PRO A 191 -34.94 16.62 -21.10
C PRO A 191 -36.14 17.25 -20.37
N SER A 192 -36.29 18.55 -20.54
CA SER A 192 -37.42 19.25 -19.95
C SER A 192 -38.70 18.93 -20.72
N PRO A 193 -39.83 18.59 -20.06
CA PRO A 193 -41.07 18.28 -20.73
C PRO A 193 -41.64 19.52 -21.44
N HIS A 194 -42.14 19.33 -22.65
CA HIS A 194 -42.79 20.37 -23.44
C HIS A 194 -44.32 20.41 -23.23
N PHE A 195 -44.86 19.51 -22.43
CA PHE A 195 -46.30 19.36 -22.17
C PHE A 195 -46.69 19.81 -20.75
N GLY A 196 -47.98 20.04 -20.53
CA GLY A 196 -48.55 20.36 -19.23
C GLY A 196 -48.49 21.84 -18.84
N PRO A 197 -49.13 22.21 -17.70
CA PRO A 197 -49.09 23.56 -17.15
C PRO A 197 -47.68 24.04 -16.80
N GLY A 198 -47.47 25.35 -16.69
CA GLY A 198 -46.17 25.93 -16.38
C GLY A 198 -45.48 25.37 -15.11
N VAL A 199 -46.29 25.07 -14.08
CA VAL A 199 -45.82 24.46 -12.83
C VAL A 199 -45.26 23.05 -13.06
N VAL A 200 -45.91 22.25 -13.93
CA VAL A 200 -45.42 20.89 -14.25
C VAL A 200 -44.09 20.97 -15.01
N ARG A 201 -44.00 21.85 -15.99
CA ARG A 201 -42.73 22.08 -16.73
C ARG A 201 -41.64 22.58 -15.82
N TRP A 202 -41.97 23.46 -14.88
CA TRP A 202 -41.01 23.93 -13.87
C TRP A 202 -40.55 22.79 -12.95
N ALA A 203 -41.49 22.01 -12.42
CA ALA A 203 -41.15 20.93 -11.49
C ALA A 203 -40.33 19.80 -12.13
N LEU A 204 -40.67 19.42 -13.36
CA LEU A 204 -40.04 18.30 -14.07
C LEU A 204 -38.83 18.71 -14.97
N GLY A 205 -38.68 20.00 -15.29
CA GLY A 205 -37.58 20.51 -16.11
C GLY A 205 -36.37 20.93 -15.30
N GLY A 206 -35.22 21.08 -15.94
CA GLY A 206 -33.99 21.60 -15.33
C GLY A 206 -33.30 20.65 -14.36
N TRP A 207 -33.61 19.35 -14.43
CA TRP A 207 -32.90 18.34 -13.66
C TRP A 207 -31.62 17.89 -14.36
N GLN A 208 -30.58 17.71 -13.56
CA GLN A 208 -29.29 17.12 -13.99
C GLN A 208 -28.93 16.03 -13.01
N VAL A 209 -28.52 14.91 -13.54
CA VAL A 209 -28.03 13.75 -12.77
C VAL A 209 -26.53 13.62 -13.03
N ASN A 210 -25.75 13.49 -11.97
CA ASN A 210 -24.34 13.23 -12.08
C ASN A 210 -23.99 11.97 -11.29
N GLY A 211 -23.03 11.22 -11.80
CA GLY A 211 -22.52 10.03 -11.12
C GLY A 211 -21.02 9.90 -11.33
N ILE A 212 -20.34 9.45 -10.28
CA ILE A 212 -18.94 9.04 -10.31
C ILE A 212 -18.89 7.63 -9.77
N PHE A 213 -18.30 6.73 -10.54
CA PHE A 213 -18.04 5.36 -10.12
C PHE A 213 -16.54 5.09 -10.19
N THR A 214 -16.00 4.61 -9.09
CA THR A 214 -14.60 4.18 -8.98
C THR A 214 -14.55 2.72 -8.54
N ALA A 215 -13.73 1.92 -9.19
CA ALA A 215 -13.44 0.55 -8.77
C ALA A 215 -11.94 0.28 -8.93
N THR A 216 -11.31 -0.17 -7.84
CA THR A 216 -9.88 -0.42 -7.82
C THR A 216 -9.56 -1.81 -7.25
N SER A 217 -8.46 -2.39 -7.68
CA SER A 217 -7.85 -3.50 -6.96
C SER A 217 -7.40 -3.04 -5.58
N GLY A 218 -7.33 -3.96 -4.62
CA GLY A 218 -6.73 -3.66 -3.33
C GLY A 218 -5.24 -3.34 -3.44
N ILE A 219 -4.71 -2.62 -2.47
CA ILE A 219 -3.28 -2.36 -2.34
C ILE A 219 -2.55 -3.59 -1.78
N PRO A 220 -1.29 -3.82 -2.16
CA PRO A 220 -0.54 -4.98 -1.69
C PRO A 220 -0.03 -4.78 -0.26
N PHE A 221 0.24 -5.89 0.42
CA PHE A 221 0.87 -5.92 1.74
C PHE A 221 1.70 -7.18 1.92
N THR A 222 2.50 -7.21 2.98
CA THR A 222 3.39 -8.32 3.32
C THR A 222 2.93 -9.00 4.59
N PRO A 223 2.60 -10.29 4.58
CA PRO A 223 2.50 -11.09 5.81
C PRO A 223 3.88 -11.20 6.47
N VAL A 224 3.94 -10.89 7.78
CA VAL A 224 5.19 -10.84 8.54
C VAL A 224 5.14 -11.73 9.77
N MET A 225 6.28 -11.89 10.41
CA MET A 225 6.41 -12.42 11.75
C MET A 225 6.56 -11.25 12.73
N GLY A 226 5.89 -11.31 13.86
CA GLY A 226 6.00 -10.29 14.91
C GLY A 226 7.30 -10.40 15.68
N GLY A 227 7.72 -9.31 16.28
CA GLY A 227 8.98 -9.22 16.99
C GLY A 227 10.19 -9.14 16.05
N ASP A 228 11.31 -9.66 16.50
CA ASP A 228 12.57 -9.66 15.75
C ASP A 228 13.24 -11.04 15.80
N PRO A 229 12.62 -12.07 15.18
CA PRO A 229 13.17 -13.43 15.22
C PRO A 229 14.55 -13.56 14.60
N LEU A 230 14.90 -12.72 13.62
CA LEU A 230 16.24 -12.72 13.02
C LEU A 230 17.28 -11.90 13.81
N GLY A 231 16.87 -11.22 14.88
CA GLY A 231 17.76 -10.46 15.74
C GLY A 231 18.42 -9.26 15.07
N GLN A 232 17.70 -8.62 14.17
CA GLN A 232 18.19 -7.45 13.42
C GLN A 232 18.04 -6.15 14.19
N ASN A 233 17.39 -6.20 15.36
CA ASN A 233 17.12 -5.08 16.26
C ASN A 233 16.35 -3.94 15.55
N ASN A 234 15.40 -4.29 14.72
CA ASN A 234 14.55 -3.36 14.01
C ASN A 234 13.34 -2.96 14.88
N GLU A 235 12.97 -1.68 14.82
CA GLU A 235 11.76 -1.18 15.46
C GLU A 235 10.47 -1.70 14.81
N VAL A 236 10.59 -2.28 13.61
CA VAL A 236 9.47 -2.76 12.79
C VAL A 236 9.76 -4.19 12.33
N PRO A 237 8.77 -5.10 12.38
CA PRO A 237 8.98 -6.47 11.94
C PRO A 237 9.23 -6.56 10.43
N PHE A 238 10.36 -7.15 10.04
CA PHE A 238 10.73 -7.43 8.65
C PHE A 238 10.76 -8.90 8.32
N ASP A 239 10.75 -9.70 9.35
CA ASP A 239 10.85 -11.12 9.21
C ASP A 239 9.57 -11.65 8.60
N VAL A 240 9.72 -12.57 7.70
CA VAL A 240 8.61 -13.12 6.94
C VAL A 240 8.49 -14.62 7.16
N PRO A 241 7.26 -15.16 7.20
CA PRO A 241 7.05 -16.59 7.28
C PRO A 241 7.35 -17.29 5.96
N ASN A 242 7.27 -18.60 5.95
CA ASN A 242 7.21 -19.39 4.74
C ASN A 242 5.78 -19.44 4.20
N LEU A 243 5.64 -19.27 2.89
CA LEU A 243 4.43 -19.58 2.17
C LEU A 243 4.37 -21.09 1.88
N LEU A 244 3.30 -21.74 2.29
CA LEU A 244 3.08 -23.16 2.07
C LEU A 244 2.35 -23.38 0.74
N SER A 245 2.75 -24.45 0.05
CA SER A 245 2.02 -24.99 -1.09
C SER A 245 1.19 -26.17 -0.65
N GLY A 246 -0.12 -26.13 -0.81
CA GLY A 246 -0.98 -27.21 -0.39
C GLY A 246 -2.44 -27.01 -0.80
N PRO A 247 -3.31 -27.99 -0.51
CA PRO A 247 -4.73 -27.84 -0.77
C PRO A 247 -5.31 -26.59 -0.09
N GLY A 248 -6.02 -25.76 -0.86
CA GLY A 248 -6.62 -24.53 -0.35
C GLY A 248 -5.72 -23.30 -0.34
N CYS A 249 -4.41 -23.42 -0.61
CA CYS A 249 -3.44 -22.33 -0.62
C CYS A 249 -3.11 -21.77 -2.02
N GLY A 250 -3.87 -22.15 -3.05
CA GLY A 250 -3.77 -21.51 -4.37
C GLY A 250 -4.15 -20.02 -4.36
N SER A 251 -4.96 -19.60 -3.38
CA SER A 251 -5.14 -18.21 -2.95
C SER A 251 -4.94 -18.18 -1.45
N VAL A 252 -4.14 -17.23 -0.99
CA VAL A 252 -3.84 -17.07 0.44
C VAL A 252 -4.80 -16.13 1.17
N VAL A 253 -5.81 -15.63 0.44
CA VAL A 253 -6.85 -14.77 1.02
C VAL A 253 -8.23 -15.39 0.86
N ASN A 254 -9.11 -15.08 1.80
CA ASN A 254 -10.55 -15.34 1.77
C ASN A 254 -11.26 -14.06 1.38
N ALA A 255 -11.48 -13.83 0.10
CA ALA A 255 -12.18 -12.65 -0.36
C ALA A 255 -13.59 -12.56 0.28
N GLY A 256 -13.91 -11.40 0.84
CA GLY A 256 -15.20 -11.15 1.50
C GLY A 256 -15.32 -11.64 2.94
N ASN A 257 -14.29 -12.23 3.53
CA ASN A 257 -14.28 -12.63 4.93
C ASN A 257 -13.31 -11.75 5.76
N VAL A 258 -13.82 -10.73 6.40
CA VAL A 258 -13.03 -9.77 7.20
C VAL A 258 -12.43 -10.41 8.47
N ASN A 259 -13.10 -11.40 9.04
CA ASN A 259 -12.65 -12.05 10.27
C ASN A 259 -11.55 -13.10 10.06
N ASN A 260 -11.28 -13.47 8.81
CA ASN A 260 -10.24 -14.41 8.42
C ASN A 260 -9.83 -14.13 6.96
N TYR A 261 -9.36 -12.92 6.72
CA TYR A 261 -8.99 -12.51 5.37
C TYR A 261 -7.74 -13.23 4.89
N ILE A 262 -6.69 -13.28 5.72
CA ILE A 262 -5.50 -14.08 5.42
C ILE A 262 -5.74 -15.52 5.89
N LYS A 263 -5.53 -16.48 5.02
CA LYS A 263 -5.53 -17.91 5.35
C LYS A 263 -4.24 -18.26 6.09
N THR A 264 -4.23 -18.07 7.41
CA THR A 264 -3.04 -18.27 8.24
C THR A 264 -2.46 -19.67 8.11
N GLN A 265 -3.30 -20.69 7.84
CA GLN A 265 -2.86 -22.06 7.59
C GLN A 265 -2.01 -22.24 6.32
N CYS A 266 -1.94 -21.23 5.46
CA CYS A 266 -1.08 -21.24 4.27
C CYS A 266 0.31 -20.67 4.54
N PHE A 267 0.60 -20.38 5.79
CA PHE A 267 1.89 -19.86 6.22
C PHE A 267 2.43 -20.68 7.39
N ALA A 268 3.73 -20.73 7.51
CA ALA A 268 4.42 -21.33 8.65
C ALA A 268 5.67 -20.52 9.01
N PRO A 269 6.10 -20.53 10.26
CA PRO A 269 7.44 -20.03 10.60
C PRO A 269 8.52 -20.76 9.79
N PRO A 270 9.69 -20.13 9.54
CA PRO A 270 10.76 -20.79 8.78
C PRO A 270 11.17 -22.11 9.41
N THR A 271 11.24 -23.16 8.59
CA THR A 271 11.55 -24.52 9.02
C THR A 271 12.90 -24.97 8.52
N ALA A 272 13.60 -25.76 9.33
CA ALA A 272 14.86 -26.38 8.91
C ALA A 272 14.60 -27.47 7.86
N PRO A 273 15.44 -27.61 6.83
CA PRO A 273 15.29 -28.65 5.82
C PRO A 273 15.56 -30.07 6.33
N SER A 274 16.21 -30.21 7.49
CA SER A 274 16.47 -31.50 8.16
C SER A 274 16.82 -31.29 9.63
N MET A 275 16.73 -32.34 10.42
CA MET A 275 17.18 -32.35 11.82
C MET A 275 18.67 -32.09 11.95
N ALA A 276 19.47 -32.60 11.03
CA ALA A 276 20.92 -32.35 11.02
C ALA A 276 21.23 -30.86 10.77
N TYR A 277 20.51 -30.25 9.83
CA TYR A 277 20.62 -28.80 9.56
C TYR A 277 20.21 -27.98 10.79
N TRP A 278 19.05 -28.32 11.39
CA TRP A 278 18.56 -27.65 12.59
C TRP A 278 19.57 -27.71 13.73
N SER A 279 20.09 -28.92 14.00
CA SER A 279 21.04 -29.15 15.06
C SER A 279 22.35 -28.36 14.88
N ALA A 280 22.78 -28.17 13.64
CA ALA A 280 24.04 -27.47 13.33
C ALA A 280 23.88 -25.94 13.23
N ASN A 281 22.75 -25.44 12.78
CA ASN A 281 22.62 -24.06 12.30
C ASN A 281 21.54 -23.23 12.99
N CYS A 282 20.46 -23.86 13.49
CA CYS A 282 19.33 -23.10 13.98
C CYS A 282 19.47 -22.66 15.43
N ASP A 283 18.85 -21.55 15.77
CA ASP A 283 18.79 -21.07 17.15
C ASP A 283 18.00 -22.04 18.03
N LYS A 284 18.56 -22.37 19.18
CA LYS A 284 18.01 -23.30 20.16
C LYS A 284 17.55 -22.61 21.44
N THR A 285 17.72 -21.29 21.55
CA THR A 285 17.37 -20.53 22.75
C THR A 285 15.85 -20.35 22.87
N THR A 286 15.16 -20.33 21.74
CA THR A 286 13.71 -20.29 21.69
C THR A 286 13.18 -21.73 21.54
N PRO A 287 12.30 -22.20 22.43
CA PRO A 287 11.73 -23.53 22.32
C PRO A 287 10.88 -23.62 21.04
N VAL A 288 11.37 -24.43 20.12
CA VAL A 288 10.79 -24.58 18.78
C VAL A 288 9.97 -25.85 18.75
N PHE A 289 8.74 -25.77 19.14
CA PHE A 289 7.80 -26.84 18.93
C PHE A 289 6.83 -26.43 17.84
N GLY A 290 6.87 -27.13 16.71
CA GLY A 290 5.78 -27.06 15.76
C GLY A 290 4.46 -27.23 16.52
N ALA A 291 3.53 -26.29 16.37
CA ALA A 291 2.23 -26.41 16.99
C ALA A 291 1.62 -27.75 16.60
N SER A 292 1.05 -28.45 17.57
CA SER A 292 0.31 -29.69 17.33
C SER A 292 -0.73 -29.46 16.25
N GLY A 293 -0.55 -30.07 15.07
CA GLY A 293 -1.43 -29.88 13.92
C GLY A 293 -0.78 -29.30 12.67
N THR A 294 0.49 -28.88 12.72
CA THR A 294 1.22 -28.52 11.51
C THR A 294 1.75 -29.75 10.79
N THR A 295 1.63 -29.75 9.46
CA THR A 295 2.14 -30.85 8.61
C THR A 295 3.67 -30.78 8.41
N GLU A 296 4.34 -29.82 9.08
CA GLU A 296 5.78 -29.63 8.95
C GLU A 296 6.56 -30.66 9.75
N PRO A 297 7.36 -31.51 9.10
CA PRO A 297 8.05 -32.63 9.74
C PRO A 297 9.27 -32.20 10.56
N PHE A 298 9.71 -30.95 10.44
CA PHE A 298 10.95 -30.45 11.04
C PHE A 298 10.72 -29.24 11.93
N PRO A 299 11.57 -29.05 12.95
CA PRO A 299 11.44 -27.92 13.86
C PRO A 299 11.73 -26.59 13.14
N TYR A 300 11.16 -25.52 13.67
CA TYR A 300 11.36 -24.18 13.16
C TYR A 300 12.82 -23.72 13.32
N CYS A 301 13.24 -22.88 12.41
CA CYS A 301 14.59 -22.32 12.37
C CYS A 301 14.47 -20.81 12.30
N LEU A 302 14.30 -20.14 13.44
CA LEU A 302 13.93 -18.75 13.53
C LEU A 302 15.02 -17.78 13.06
N ASN A 303 16.26 -18.23 13.01
CA ASN A 303 17.36 -17.47 12.40
C ASN A 303 17.51 -17.70 10.87
N LEU A 304 16.56 -18.42 10.26
CA LEU A 304 16.42 -18.56 8.81
C LEU A 304 15.31 -17.62 8.32
N ARG A 305 15.57 -16.89 7.25
CA ARG A 305 14.53 -16.05 6.64
C ARG A 305 13.51 -16.89 5.88
N GLY A 306 12.23 -16.59 6.08
CA GLY A 306 11.15 -17.19 5.28
C GLY A 306 11.17 -16.76 3.81
N ASN A 307 10.28 -17.34 3.03
CA ASN A 307 10.24 -17.15 1.58
C ASN A 307 9.11 -16.23 1.07
N VAL A 308 8.30 -15.67 1.96
CA VAL A 308 7.27 -14.68 1.57
C VAL A 308 7.96 -13.45 0.98
N GLY A 309 7.52 -13.04 -0.20
CA GLY A 309 8.01 -11.84 -0.86
C GLY A 309 7.35 -10.57 -0.32
N ARG A 310 8.05 -9.43 -0.43
CA ARG A 310 7.48 -8.12 -0.10
C ARG A 310 6.25 -7.85 -0.96
N ASN A 311 5.16 -7.41 -0.34
CA ASN A 311 3.90 -7.04 -1.00
C ASN A 311 3.32 -8.14 -1.91
N SER A 312 3.46 -9.40 -1.49
CA SER A 312 3.01 -10.55 -2.27
C SER A 312 1.52 -10.86 -2.15
N VAL A 313 0.82 -10.21 -1.22
CA VAL A 313 -0.61 -10.40 -0.97
C VAL A 313 -1.33 -9.08 -1.20
N TYR A 314 -2.50 -9.11 -1.83
CA TYR A 314 -3.33 -7.91 -2.03
C TYR A 314 -4.49 -7.88 -1.05
N GLY A 315 -4.79 -6.67 -0.56
CA GLY A 315 -5.97 -6.38 0.24
C GLY A 315 -7.27 -6.42 -0.56
N PRO A 316 -8.40 -6.14 0.10
CA PRO A 316 -9.70 -6.10 -0.57
C PRO A 316 -9.74 -5.04 -1.68
N PRO A 317 -10.45 -5.32 -2.79
CA PRO A 317 -10.74 -4.31 -3.80
C PRO A 317 -11.71 -3.27 -3.23
N GLN A 318 -11.66 -2.06 -3.76
CA GLN A 318 -12.52 -0.95 -3.36
C GLN A 318 -13.48 -0.57 -4.49
N ARG A 319 -14.69 -0.14 -4.12
CA ARG A 319 -15.71 0.30 -5.07
C ARG A 319 -16.52 1.42 -4.43
N ASP A 320 -16.51 2.56 -5.07
CA ASP A 320 -17.31 3.70 -4.63
C ASP A 320 -18.22 4.19 -5.73
N PHE A 321 -19.40 4.66 -5.34
CA PHE A 321 -20.35 5.27 -6.24
C PHE A 321 -20.97 6.49 -5.60
N ASP A 322 -20.58 7.64 -6.12
CA ASP A 322 -21.14 8.94 -5.78
C ASP A 322 -22.21 9.33 -6.78
N PHE A 323 -23.28 9.90 -6.26
CA PHE A 323 -24.41 10.32 -7.06
C PHE A 323 -24.85 11.72 -6.65
N SER A 324 -25.20 12.55 -7.62
CA SER A 324 -25.82 13.83 -7.32
C SER A 324 -27.02 14.14 -8.22
N LEU A 325 -28.03 14.74 -7.62
CA LEU A 325 -29.20 15.25 -8.28
C LEU A 325 -29.24 16.78 -8.15
N VAL A 326 -29.21 17.43 -9.28
CA VAL A 326 -29.19 18.90 -9.36
C VAL A 326 -30.45 19.43 -10.02
N LYS A 327 -31.07 20.41 -9.40
CA LYS A 327 -32.26 21.11 -9.95
C LYS A 327 -31.89 22.56 -10.24
N ASN A 328 -31.87 22.92 -11.49
CA ASN A 328 -31.63 24.29 -11.95
C ASN A 328 -32.98 25.04 -12.13
N ASN A 329 -33.08 26.23 -11.52
CA ASN A 329 -34.27 27.10 -11.64
C ASN A 329 -33.81 28.47 -12.12
N TYR A 330 -33.86 28.68 -13.43
CA TYR A 330 -33.55 29.99 -14.03
C TYR A 330 -34.68 30.96 -13.86
N ILE A 331 -34.44 32.09 -13.21
CA ILE A 331 -35.43 33.15 -13.00
C ILE A 331 -35.11 34.30 -13.95
N LYS A 332 -35.53 34.15 -15.20
CA LYS A 332 -35.28 35.11 -16.30
C LYS A 332 -35.78 36.51 -16.05
N ARG A 333 -36.71 36.72 -15.06
CA ARG A 333 -37.19 38.07 -14.66
C ARG A 333 -36.09 38.85 -13.96
N ILE A 334 -35.11 38.21 -13.36
CA ILE A 334 -33.98 38.88 -12.69
C ILE A 334 -32.84 39.09 -13.70
N SER A 335 -32.37 38.02 -14.32
CA SER A 335 -31.38 38.01 -15.36
C SER A 335 -31.44 36.65 -16.10
N GLU A 336 -30.90 36.60 -17.32
CA GLU A 336 -30.85 35.35 -18.09
C GLU A 336 -29.96 34.29 -17.40
N SER A 337 -28.94 34.74 -16.65
CA SER A 337 -27.99 33.92 -15.91
C SER A 337 -28.46 33.60 -14.48
N PHE A 338 -29.46 34.29 -13.94
CA PHE A 338 -29.89 34.12 -12.56
C PHE A 338 -30.50 32.73 -12.35
N ASN A 339 -29.79 31.88 -11.56
CA ASN A 339 -30.18 30.50 -11.29
C ASN A 339 -30.19 30.21 -9.80
N VAL A 340 -31.29 29.69 -9.31
CA VAL A 340 -31.36 29.09 -7.96
C VAL A 340 -31.23 27.58 -8.13
N GLN A 341 -30.10 27.08 -7.77
CA GLN A 341 -29.73 25.66 -7.93
C GLN A 341 -29.86 24.93 -6.61
N PHE A 342 -30.69 23.89 -6.58
CA PHE A 342 -30.70 22.93 -5.48
C PHE A 342 -29.85 21.71 -5.85
N ARG A 343 -29.10 21.19 -4.89
CA ARG A 343 -28.27 19.97 -5.04
C ARG A 343 -28.58 19.01 -3.90
N ALA A 344 -28.69 17.74 -4.25
CA ALA A 344 -28.70 16.62 -3.33
C ALA A 344 -27.55 15.70 -3.76
N GLU A 345 -26.56 15.55 -2.90
CA GLU A 345 -25.33 14.79 -3.14
C GLU A 345 -25.26 13.61 -2.18
N PHE A 346 -24.97 12.45 -2.71
CA PHE A 346 -24.93 11.18 -1.99
C PHE A 346 -23.55 10.57 -2.25
N PHE A 347 -22.70 10.58 -1.26
CA PHE A 347 -21.41 9.92 -1.28
C PHE A 347 -21.58 8.50 -0.77
N ASN A 348 -20.93 7.54 -1.42
CA ASN A 348 -21.09 6.11 -1.15
C ASN A 348 -22.58 5.72 -1.08
N ILE A 349 -23.34 5.96 -2.17
CA ILE A 349 -24.81 5.84 -2.18
C ILE A 349 -25.28 4.43 -1.78
N PHE A 350 -24.51 3.40 -2.09
CA PHE A 350 -24.84 2.02 -1.74
C PHE A 350 -24.44 1.64 -0.31
N ASN A 351 -23.77 2.55 0.42
CA ASN A 351 -23.27 2.33 1.78
C ASN A 351 -22.39 1.05 1.86
N LEU A 352 -21.49 0.89 0.91
CA LEU A 352 -20.56 -0.21 0.88
C LEU A 352 -19.49 0.02 1.95
N ALA A 353 -19.15 -1.02 2.67
CA ALA A 353 -18.00 -1.00 3.57
C ALA A 353 -16.76 -1.34 2.75
N GLU A 354 -15.93 -0.36 2.50
CA GLU A 354 -14.63 -0.54 1.84
C GLU A 354 -13.56 -0.75 2.91
N PHE A 355 -12.76 -1.81 2.76
CA PHE A 355 -11.85 -2.27 3.80
C PHE A 355 -10.40 -1.98 3.45
N GLN A 356 -9.60 -1.62 4.47
CA GLN A 356 -8.15 -1.56 4.35
C GLN A 356 -7.54 -2.98 4.29
N PRO A 357 -6.30 -3.13 3.81
CA PRO A 357 -5.55 -4.36 4.06
C PRO A 357 -5.38 -4.61 5.57
N PRO A 358 -5.16 -5.85 6.01
CA PRO A 358 -4.96 -6.17 7.43
C PRO A 358 -3.56 -5.73 7.91
N ASN A 359 -3.25 -4.44 7.85
CA ASN A 359 -1.91 -3.90 8.13
C ASN A 359 -1.50 -4.06 9.59
N ASP A 360 -2.45 -3.96 10.51
CA ASP A 360 -2.18 -4.16 11.94
C ASP A 360 -2.18 -5.64 12.32
N ASN A 361 -2.82 -6.48 11.51
CA ASN A 361 -2.96 -7.92 11.73
C ASN A 361 -2.23 -8.77 10.66
N ASN A 362 -1.27 -8.19 9.97
CA ASN A 362 -0.43 -8.89 8.99
C ASN A 362 0.69 -9.72 9.63
N ALA A 363 0.97 -9.53 10.92
CA ALA A 363 1.85 -10.38 11.70
C ALA A 363 1.12 -11.68 12.06
N LEU A 364 1.57 -12.80 11.46
CA LEU A 364 0.89 -14.08 11.57
C LEU A 364 1.40 -14.91 12.76
N PHE A 365 2.66 -14.75 13.11
CA PHE A 365 3.34 -15.47 14.19
C PHE A 365 4.15 -14.49 15.01
N ASP A 366 4.29 -14.75 16.29
CA ASP A 366 5.17 -13.99 17.17
C ASP A 366 6.65 -14.44 17.02
N GLN A 367 7.53 -13.79 17.76
CA GLN A 367 8.97 -14.12 17.78
C GLN A 367 9.29 -15.52 18.32
N THR A 368 8.31 -16.21 18.91
CA THR A 368 8.46 -17.60 19.39
C THR A 368 7.81 -18.61 18.44
N ALA A 369 7.44 -18.19 17.24
CA ALA A 369 6.72 -18.98 16.25
C ALA A 369 5.29 -19.37 16.65
N SER A 370 4.73 -18.76 17.69
CA SER A 370 3.34 -18.98 18.09
C SER A 370 2.39 -18.14 17.22
N PRO A 371 1.25 -18.69 16.79
CA PRO A 371 0.24 -17.94 16.05
C PRO A 371 -0.28 -16.75 16.87
N ILE A 372 -0.40 -15.58 16.24
CA ILE A 372 -0.95 -14.37 16.87
C ILE A 372 -2.48 -14.42 16.79
N GLY A 373 -3.15 -14.14 17.91
CA GLY A 373 -4.61 -14.02 17.94
C GLY A 373 -5.08 -12.82 17.11
N GLY A 374 -6.08 -13.03 16.25
CA GLY A 374 -6.57 -11.99 15.34
C GLY A 374 -5.75 -11.80 14.06
N ALA A 375 -4.66 -12.56 13.91
CA ALA A 375 -3.86 -12.50 12.68
C ALA A 375 -4.71 -12.72 11.43
N GLY A 376 -4.49 -11.88 10.42
CA GLY A 376 -5.21 -11.94 9.16
C GLY A 376 -6.63 -11.40 9.16
N GLN A 377 -7.09 -10.77 10.25
CA GLN A 377 -8.37 -10.07 10.31
C GLN A 377 -8.24 -8.64 9.74
N ILE A 378 -9.34 -8.14 9.20
CA ILE A 378 -9.48 -6.75 8.81
C ILE A 378 -10.37 -6.05 9.84
N ASP A 379 -9.88 -5.00 10.44
CA ASP A 379 -10.54 -4.25 11.51
C ASP A 379 -10.78 -2.77 11.17
N LEU A 380 -10.28 -2.31 10.02
CA LEU A 380 -10.41 -0.93 9.58
C LEU A 380 -11.08 -0.82 8.20
N THR A 381 -11.87 0.23 8.03
CA THR A 381 -12.41 0.63 6.73
C THR A 381 -11.53 1.73 6.12
N SER A 382 -11.46 1.76 4.78
CA SER A 382 -10.71 2.77 4.04
C SER A 382 -11.51 4.05 3.83
N GLU A 383 -12.83 3.95 3.82
CA GLU A 383 -13.72 5.07 3.52
C GLU A 383 -14.81 5.23 4.57
N SER A 384 -15.43 6.41 4.59
CA SER A 384 -16.54 6.70 5.45
C SER A 384 -17.82 5.97 4.97
N GLN A 385 -18.75 5.81 5.89
CA GLN A 385 -20.11 5.39 5.55
C GLN A 385 -20.77 6.42 4.63
N ARG A 386 -21.93 6.06 4.05
CA ARG A 386 -22.70 6.95 3.20
C ARG A 386 -22.95 8.30 3.85
N GLU A 387 -22.63 9.36 3.12
CA GLU A 387 -22.90 10.75 3.50
C GLU A 387 -23.91 11.36 2.54
N ILE A 388 -24.80 12.21 3.06
CA ILE A 388 -25.80 12.89 2.27
C ILE A 388 -25.70 14.38 2.56
N GLN A 389 -25.53 15.16 1.49
CA GLN A 389 -25.40 16.61 1.59
C GLN A 389 -26.47 17.29 0.73
N PHE A 390 -27.10 18.33 1.28
CA PHE A 390 -27.99 19.22 0.54
C PHE A 390 -27.40 20.62 0.48
N ALA A 391 -27.47 21.23 -0.70
CA ALA A 391 -26.98 22.58 -0.91
C ALA A 391 -27.97 23.40 -1.74
N LEU A 392 -28.08 24.68 -1.42
CA LEU A 392 -28.75 25.71 -2.22
C LEU A 392 -27.73 26.75 -2.67
N LYS A 393 -27.59 26.92 -3.98
CA LYS A 393 -26.66 27.86 -4.58
C LYS A 393 -27.42 28.90 -5.40
N VAL A 394 -27.11 30.17 -5.18
CA VAL A 394 -27.61 31.28 -6.00
C VAL A 394 -26.48 31.72 -6.93
N ILE A 395 -26.76 31.75 -8.21
CA ILE A 395 -25.84 32.17 -9.28
C ILE A 395 -26.51 33.37 -9.98
N TRP A 396 -25.79 34.46 -10.11
CA TRP A 396 -26.27 35.68 -10.72
C TRP A 396 -25.32 36.20 -11.82
#